data_90ddc1cd837ad924f5b83050823104fe
#
_entry.id   90ddc1cd837ad924f5b83050823104fe
#
_cell.length_a   1.000
_cell.length_b   1.000
_cell.length_c   1.000
_cell.angle_alpha   90.00
_cell.angle_beta   90.00
_cell.angle_gamma   90.00
#
_symmetry.space_group_name_H-M   'P 1'
#
loop_
_entity.id
_entity.type
_entity.pdbx_description
1 polymer ?
#
loop_
_entity_poly.entity_id
_entity_poly.type
_entity_poly.pdbx_seq_one_letter_code
_entity_poly.pdbx_strand_id
1 'polypeptide(L)'
;MADDKGRIAQETGTAAVASMEVTAAMITDDALHTNAHTGAPIPVRRQRSPYEGAMREALRQAQSAAVAGDMPIGAVVLNADGAVIATGRNMREAHCDPLSHAEVEAMRAAARALGTWNLADCMLVVTLEPCPMCAGAAVSAHMGRIVFGAWDPKMGACGSVWDIPRDPHVGAMPQVYGGVLESDCSRQLTAYFHTLRTVEQGKRQ
;
A
#
# COMPACT_ATOMS: atom_id res chain seq x y z
N MET A 1 21.64 61.23 25.41
CA MET A 1 23.04 60.91 25.42
C MET A 1 23.21 59.53 24.89
N ALA A 2 23.75 59.51 23.66
CA ALA A 2 24.60 58.54 22.99
C ALA A 2 24.07 57.07 22.97
N ASP A 3 23.44 56.55 21.90
CA ASP A 3 24.05 56.22 20.59
C ASP A 3 25.23 55.23 20.70
N ASP A 4 24.96 53.94 20.41
CA ASP A 4 25.99 53.10 19.84
C ASP A 4 25.36 52.06 18.89
N LYS A 5 25.67 52.26 17.61
CA LYS A 5 25.27 51.42 16.50
C LYS A 5 26.32 50.30 16.31
N GLY A 6 26.02 49.11 16.77
CA GLY A 6 26.79 47.91 16.45
C GLY A 6 26.38 47.33 15.10
N ARG A 7 27.15 47.63 14.09
CA ARG A 7 27.05 47.14 12.70
C ARG A 7 27.59 45.72 12.63
N ILE A 8 26.76 44.72 12.44
CA ILE A 8 27.20 43.36 12.15
C ILE A 8 27.18 43.16 10.64
N ALA A 9 28.37 42.88 10.10
CA ALA A 9 28.62 42.64 8.69
C ALA A 9 27.90 41.36 8.21
N GLN A 10 27.28 41.50 7.04
CA GLN A 10 26.78 40.36 6.27
C GLN A 10 27.96 39.68 5.60
N GLU A 11 28.31 38.49 6.01
CA GLU A 11 29.12 37.57 5.20
C GLU A 11 28.20 36.75 4.33
N THR A 12 28.18 37.06 3.03
CA THR A 12 27.54 36.31 1.99
C THR A 12 28.38 35.05 1.68
N GLY A 13 28.05 33.96 2.32
CA GLY A 13 28.57 32.65 1.96
C GLY A 13 27.70 32.01 0.87
N THR A 14 28.07 32.19 -0.39
CA THR A 14 27.51 31.45 -1.53
C THR A 14 28.02 30.01 -1.47
N ALA A 15 27.27 29.12 -0.83
CA ALA A 15 27.49 27.69 -0.95
C ALA A 15 26.85 27.23 -2.26
N ALA A 16 27.68 26.86 -3.22
CA ALA A 16 27.27 26.20 -4.47
C ALA A 16 26.61 24.86 -4.15
N VAL A 17 25.29 24.78 -4.38
CA VAL A 17 24.57 23.52 -4.36
C VAL A 17 24.92 22.79 -5.64
N ALA A 18 25.84 21.83 -5.56
CA ALA A 18 26.11 20.91 -6.65
C ALA A 18 24.84 20.07 -6.88
N SER A 19 24.22 20.28 -8.03
CA SER A 19 23.13 19.43 -8.54
C SER A 19 23.69 18.03 -8.78
N MET A 20 23.46 17.13 -7.87
CA MET A 20 23.56 15.69 -8.16
C MET A 20 22.31 15.30 -8.95
N GLU A 21 22.46 15.28 -10.26
CA GLU A 21 21.56 14.54 -11.13
C GLU A 21 21.66 13.05 -10.78
N VAL A 22 20.73 12.58 -9.95
CA VAL A 22 20.50 11.15 -9.78
C VAL A 22 19.80 10.68 -11.05
N THR A 23 20.59 10.24 -11.99
CA THR A 23 20.09 9.47 -13.13
C THR A 23 19.41 8.23 -12.56
N ALA A 24 18.09 8.18 -12.65
CA ALA A 24 17.30 6.99 -12.35
C ALA A 24 17.69 5.92 -13.39
N ALA A 25 18.74 5.19 -13.10
CA ALA A 25 19.03 3.94 -13.79
C ALA A 25 17.86 3.02 -13.46
N MET A 26 17.04 2.73 -14.46
CA MET A 26 16.09 1.63 -14.43
C MET A 26 16.87 0.37 -14.03
N ILE A 27 16.75 -0.02 -12.78
CA ILE A 27 17.16 -1.34 -12.34
C ILE A 27 16.14 -2.28 -12.96
N THR A 28 16.43 -2.74 -14.17
CA THR A 28 15.75 -3.91 -14.71
C THR A 28 16.15 -5.09 -13.81
N ASP A 29 15.18 -5.66 -13.14
CA ASP A 29 15.28 -6.73 -12.13
C ASP A 29 15.66 -8.08 -12.77
N ASP A 30 16.52 -8.03 -13.78
CA ASP A 30 17.01 -9.18 -14.58
C ASP A 30 18.53 -9.22 -14.61
N ALA A 31 19.19 -8.85 -13.50
CA ALA A 31 20.58 -9.17 -13.31
C ALA A 31 20.70 -10.71 -13.13
N LEU A 32 20.85 -11.41 -14.25
CA LEU A 32 21.19 -12.84 -14.29
C LEU A 32 22.46 -13.05 -13.46
N HIS A 33 22.28 -13.55 -12.24
CA HIS A 33 23.40 -14.04 -11.45
C HIS A 33 23.93 -15.28 -12.16
N THR A 34 25.09 -15.15 -12.77
CA THR A 34 25.76 -16.26 -13.43
C THR A 34 26.78 -16.91 -12.49
N ASN A 35 26.90 -18.22 -12.55
CA ASN A 35 27.91 -18.94 -11.83
C ASN A 35 29.30 -18.53 -12.35
N ALA A 36 30.21 -18.09 -11.48
CA ALA A 36 31.52 -17.56 -11.83
C ALA A 36 32.43 -18.58 -12.54
N HIS A 37 32.15 -19.88 -12.43
CA HIS A 37 32.96 -20.93 -13.03
C HIS A 37 32.38 -21.52 -14.33
N THR A 38 31.08 -21.45 -14.53
CA THR A 38 30.42 -22.08 -15.68
C THR A 38 29.72 -21.10 -16.60
N GLY A 39 29.54 -19.82 -16.19
CA GLY A 39 28.78 -18.84 -16.92
C GLY A 39 27.26 -19.15 -17.02
N ALA A 40 26.83 -20.27 -16.44
CA ALA A 40 25.42 -20.67 -16.47
C ALA A 40 24.56 -19.81 -15.56
N PRO A 41 23.32 -19.50 -15.95
CA PRO A 41 22.37 -18.77 -15.09
C PRO A 41 22.14 -19.55 -13.80
N ILE A 42 22.35 -18.91 -12.64
CA ILE A 42 21.97 -19.50 -11.36
C ILE A 42 20.45 -19.33 -11.26
N PRO A 43 19.66 -20.42 -11.18
CA PRO A 43 18.22 -20.29 -10.99
C PRO A 43 17.96 -19.66 -9.62
N VAL A 44 17.67 -18.36 -9.60
CA VAL A 44 17.19 -17.68 -8.39
C VAL A 44 15.80 -18.24 -8.11
N ARG A 45 15.71 -19.18 -7.19
CA ARG A 45 14.44 -19.66 -6.67
C ARG A 45 13.84 -18.50 -5.88
N ARG A 46 12.97 -17.69 -6.52
CA ARG A 46 12.18 -16.69 -5.82
C ARG A 46 11.52 -17.37 -4.62
N GLN A 47 11.97 -17.07 -3.42
CA GLN A 47 11.26 -17.51 -2.23
C GLN A 47 9.91 -16.83 -2.27
N ARG A 48 8.84 -17.63 -2.35
CA ARG A 48 7.49 -17.10 -2.30
C ARG A 48 7.30 -16.41 -0.96
N SER A 49 6.80 -15.18 -0.98
CA SER A 49 6.41 -14.49 0.24
C SER A 49 5.37 -15.35 0.98
N PRO A 50 5.46 -15.50 2.31
CA PRO A 50 4.45 -16.23 3.07
C PRO A 50 3.05 -15.62 2.94
N TYR A 51 2.96 -14.39 2.43
CA TYR A 51 1.71 -13.64 2.26
C TYR A 51 1.05 -13.83 0.89
N GLU A 52 1.71 -14.49 -0.08
CA GLU A 52 1.16 -14.63 -1.44
C GLU A 52 -0.20 -15.33 -1.46
N GLY A 53 -0.41 -16.36 -0.64
CA GLY A 53 -1.69 -17.05 -0.56
C GLY A 53 -2.84 -16.13 -0.18
N ALA A 54 -2.65 -15.33 0.86
CA ALA A 54 -3.61 -14.35 1.33
C ALA A 54 -3.81 -13.21 0.32
N MET A 55 -2.74 -12.75 -0.35
CA MET A 55 -2.83 -11.73 -1.38
C MET A 55 -3.62 -12.22 -2.60
N ARG A 56 -3.50 -13.48 -2.98
CA ARG A 56 -4.33 -14.06 -4.06
C ARG A 56 -5.81 -14.09 -3.69
N GLU A 57 -6.15 -14.33 -2.41
CA GLU A 57 -7.52 -14.20 -1.93
C GLU A 57 -7.99 -12.75 -2.00
N ALA A 58 -7.18 -11.79 -1.56
CA ALA A 58 -7.48 -10.37 -1.67
C ALA A 58 -7.72 -9.95 -3.14
N LEU A 59 -6.93 -10.47 -4.10
CA LEU A 59 -7.13 -10.24 -5.53
C LEU A 59 -8.46 -10.80 -6.04
N ARG A 60 -8.95 -11.95 -5.52
CA ARG A 60 -10.30 -12.45 -5.84
C ARG A 60 -11.40 -11.52 -5.33
N GLN A 61 -11.23 -10.97 -4.13
CA GLN A 61 -12.17 -9.97 -3.60
C GLN A 61 -12.16 -8.69 -4.44
N ALA A 62 -11.00 -8.24 -4.89
CA ALA A 62 -10.86 -7.11 -5.80
C ALA A 62 -11.56 -7.36 -7.14
N GLN A 63 -11.43 -8.56 -7.71
CA GLN A 63 -12.16 -8.95 -8.92
C GLN A 63 -13.68 -8.90 -8.70
N SER A 64 -14.16 -9.34 -7.54
CA SER A 64 -15.58 -9.29 -7.20
C SER A 64 -16.10 -7.85 -7.07
N ALA A 65 -15.28 -6.92 -6.58
CA ALA A 65 -15.60 -5.48 -6.56
C ALA A 65 -15.77 -4.95 -8.00
N ALA A 66 -14.82 -5.26 -8.89
CA ALA A 66 -14.87 -4.82 -10.29
C ALA A 66 -16.13 -5.31 -11.01
N VAL A 67 -16.52 -6.57 -10.79
CA VAL A 67 -17.75 -7.15 -11.37
C VAL A 67 -19.00 -6.44 -10.87
N ALA A 68 -18.98 -5.97 -9.62
CA ALA A 68 -20.07 -5.19 -9.02
C ALA A 68 -20.07 -3.71 -9.43
N GLY A 69 -19.09 -3.24 -10.21
CA GLY A 69 -18.99 -1.84 -10.64
C GLY A 69 -18.20 -0.95 -9.67
N ASP A 70 -17.61 -1.53 -8.63
CA ASP A 70 -16.76 -0.84 -7.67
C ASP A 70 -15.27 -0.92 -8.06
N MET A 71 -14.44 -0.07 -7.46
CA MET A 71 -13.00 -0.09 -7.66
C MET A 71 -12.40 -1.44 -7.24
N PRO A 72 -11.51 -2.07 -8.06
CA PRO A 72 -10.97 -3.40 -7.81
C PRO A 72 -9.94 -3.41 -6.68
N ILE A 73 -10.40 -3.17 -5.48
CA ILE A 73 -9.61 -3.29 -4.25
C ILE A 73 -10.27 -4.36 -3.38
N GLY A 74 -9.46 -5.29 -2.92
CA GLY A 74 -9.88 -6.37 -2.05
C GLY A 74 -8.93 -6.54 -0.89
N ALA A 75 -9.46 -6.99 0.24
CA ALA A 75 -8.71 -7.22 1.46
C ALA A 75 -9.16 -8.50 2.16
N VAL A 76 -8.26 -9.08 2.93
CA VAL A 76 -8.55 -10.18 3.85
C VAL A 76 -7.91 -9.90 5.21
N VAL A 77 -8.51 -10.43 6.26
CA VAL A 77 -7.91 -10.44 7.60
C VAL A 77 -7.61 -11.88 8.00
N LEU A 78 -6.39 -12.10 8.46
CA LEU A 78 -5.93 -13.39 8.99
C LEU A 78 -5.77 -13.29 10.52
N ASN A 79 -6.05 -14.39 11.21
CA ASN A 79 -5.75 -14.54 12.63
C ASN A 79 -4.27 -14.88 12.88
N ALA A 80 -3.90 -15.08 14.14
CA ALA A 80 -2.54 -15.44 14.57
C ALA A 80 -2.04 -16.75 13.93
N ASP A 81 -2.93 -17.70 13.65
CA ASP A 81 -2.61 -19.00 13.04
C ASP A 81 -2.43 -18.88 11.52
N GLY A 82 -2.64 -17.69 10.93
CA GLY A 82 -2.56 -17.48 9.49
C GLY A 82 -3.82 -17.90 8.71
N ALA A 83 -4.91 -18.24 9.39
CA ALA A 83 -6.18 -18.54 8.75
C ALA A 83 -6.93 -17.25 8.38
N VAL A 84 -7.51 -17.21 7.17
CA VAL A 84 -8.39 -16.12 6.75
C VAL A 84 -9.70 -16.19 7.53
N ILE A 85 -9.98 -15.17 8.35
CA ILE A 85 -11.18 -15.08 9.19
C ILE A 85 -12.22 -14.09 8.65
N ALA A 86 -11.79 -13.18 7.77
CA ALA A 86 -12.69 -12.20 7.15
C ALA A 86 -12.16 -11.76 5.79
N THR A 87 -13.08 -11.34 4.94
CA THR A 87 -12.78 -10.75 3.64
C THR A 87 -13.52 -9.42 3.50
N GLY A 88 -12.99 -8.54 2.66
CA GLY A 88 -13.61 -7.27 2.29
C GLY A 88 -13.27 -6.91 0.86
N ARG A 89 -14.16 -6.17 0.23
CA ARG A 89 -13.94 -5.56 -1.08
C ARG A 89 -14.43 -4.12 -1.03
N ASN A 90 -13.96 -3.30 -1.96
CA ASN A 90 -14.55 -1.97 -2.10
C ASN A 90 -16.05 -2.09 -2.43
N MET A 91 -16.88 -1.35 -1.69
CA MET A 91 -18.34 -1.33 -1.82
C MET A 91 -18.88 0.10 -1.75
N ARG A 92 -18.08 1.09 -2.08
CA ARG A 92 -18.47 2.50 -2.01
C ARG A 92 -19.69 2.81 -2.86
N GLU A 93 -19.67 2.35 -4.11
CA GLU A 93 -20.79 2.55 -5.03
C GLU A 93 -21.99 1.68 -4.63
N ALA A 94 -21.76 0.40 -4.31
CA ALA A 94 -22.81 -0.53 -3.94
C ALA A 94 -23.57 -0.12 -2.66
N HIS A 95 -22.87 0.46 -1.68
CA HIS A 95 -23.45 0.87 -0.41
C HIS A 95 -23.78 2.37 -0.32
N CYS A 96 -23.41 3.17 -1.33
CA CYS A 96 -23.45 4.65 -1.25
C CYS A 96 -22.74 5.15 0.03
N ASP A 97 -21.66 4.47 0.45
CA ASP A 97 -20.92 4.76 1.67
C ASP A 97 -19.46 5.12 1.34
N PRO A 98 -19.02 6.38 1.56
CA PRO A 98 -17.67 6.82 1.26
C PRO A 98 -16.59 6.10 2.07
N LEU A 99 -16.96 5.45 3.17
CA LEU A 99 -16.04 4.74 4.06
C LEU A 99 -15.94 3.24 3.76
N SER A 100 -16.76 2.71 2.85
CA SER A 100 -16.86 1.28 2.52
C SER A 100 -15.69 0.80 1.65
N HIS A 101 -14.45 1.08 2.10
CA HIS A 101 -13.23 0.56 1.50
C HIS A 101 -13.01 -0.90 1.88
N ALA A 102 -12.29 -1.65 1.06
CA ALA A 102 -12.02 -3.07 1.26
C ALA A 102 -11.43 -3.39 2.64
N GLU A 103 -10.50 -2.57 3.09
CA GLU A 103 -9.83 -2.70 4.39
C GLU A 103 -10.83 -2.53 5.54
N VAL A 104 -11.67 -1.50 5.45
CA VAL A 104 -12.68 -1.19 6.47
C VAL A 104 -13.71 -2.34 6.55
N GLU A 105 -14.17 -2.83 5.41
CA GLU A 105 -15.11 -3.96 5.35
C GLU A 105 -14.48 -5.23 5.93
N ALA A 106 -13.23 -5.54 5.59
CA ALA A 106 -12.52 -6.70 6.12
C ALA A 106 -12.31 -6.59 7.65
N MET A 107 -11.86 -5.44 8.15
CA MET A 107 -11.65 -5.22 9.59
C MET A 107 -12.97 -5.28 10.38
N ARG A 108 -14.05 -4.67 9.87
CA ARG A 108 -15.38 -4.77 10.48
C ARG A 108 -15.88 -6.21 10.54
N ALA A 109 -15.67 -6.98 9.49
CA ALA A 109 -16.06 -8.39 9.45
C ALA A 109 -15.23 -9.22 10.43
N ALA A 110 -13.91 -8.99 10.52
CA ALA A 110 -13.02 -9.65 11.46
C ALA A 110 -13.40 -9.35 12.91
N ALA A 111 -13.65 -8.08 13.24
CA ALA A 111 -14.06 -7.64 14.57
C ALA A 111 -15.37 -8.33 15.01
N ARG A 112 -16.35 -8.44 14.11
CA ARG A 112 -17.59 -9.17 14.36
C ARG A 112 -17.35 -10.67 14.58
N ALA A 113 -16.51 -11.30 13.74
CA ALA A 113 -16.21 -12.73 13.84
C ALA A 113 -15.49 -13.09 15.15
N LEU A 114 -14.62 -12.18 15.64
CA LEU A 114 -13.86 -12.37 16.87
C LEU A 114 -14.60 -11.88 18.13
N GLY A 115 -15.69 -11.10 17.97
CA GLY A 115 -16.41 -10.48 19.09
C GLY A 115 -15.61 -9.41 19.82
N THR A 116 -14.61 -8.80 19.15
CA THR A 116 -13.76 -7.75 19.72
C THR A 116 -13.37 -6.73 18.64
N TRP A 117 -13.20 -5.48 19.05
CA TRP A 117 -12.67 -4.43 18.18
C TRP A 117 -11.14 -4.46 18.08
N ASN A 118 -10.46 -5.11 19.03
CA ASN A 118 -8.99 -5.18 19.08
C ASN A 118 -8.49 -6.32 18.21
N LEU A 119 -7.72 -5.96 17.16
CA LEU A 119 -7.19 -6.88 16.15
C LEU A 119 -5.67 -7.03 16.25
N ALA A 120 -5.09 -6.91 17.44
CA ALA A 120 -3.64 -6.92 17.67
C ALA A 120 -2.96 -8.21 17.18
N ASP A 121 -3.64 -9.35 17.26
CA ASP A 121 -3.12 -10.65 16.81
C ASP A 121 -3.48 -10.92 15.33
N CYS A 122 -4.06 -9.95 14.63
CA CYS A 122 -4.50 -10.11 13.27
C CYS A 122 -3.56 -9.44 12.26
N MET A 123 -3.70 -9.88 11.00
CA MET A 123 -3.00 -9.34 9.84
C MET A 123 -4.01 -8.93 8.78
N LEU A 124 -3.95 -7.67 8.36
CA LEU A 124 -4.65 -7.16 7.18
C LEU A 124 -3.78 -7.38 5.95
N VAL A 125 -4.33 -8.00 4.91
CA VAL A 125 -3.70 -8.13 3.58
C VAL A 125 -4.61 -7.48 2.56
N VAL A 126 -4.10 -6.51 1.80
CA VAL A 126 -4.88 -5.69 0.85
C VAL A 126 -4.14 -5.51 -0.47
N THR A 127 -4.87 -5.43 -1.58
CA THR A 127 -4.28 -5.36 -2.93
C THR A 127 -3.62 -4.03 -3.26
N LEU A 128 -4.01 -2.93 -2.60
CA LEU A 128 -3.47 -1.59 -2.77
C LEU A 128 -3.00 -1.04 -1.42
N GLU A 129 -1.95 -0.24 -1.42
CA GLU A 129 -1.49 0.46 -0.22
C GLU A 129 -2.64 1.23 0.44
N PRO A 130 -2.88 1.06 1.76
CA PRO A 130 -3.96 1.73 2.47
C PRO A 130 -3.85 3.25 2.39
N CYS A 131 -4.98 3.91 2.11
CA CYS A 131 -5.10 5.37 2.18
C CYS A 131 -5.09 5.87 3.64
N PRO A 132 -5.01 7.20 3.91
CA PRO A 132 -4.97 7.74 5.28
C PRO A 132 -6.11 7.28 6.17
N MET A 133 -7.33 7.18 5.63
CA MET A 133 -8.50 6.68 6.37
C MET A 133 -8.31 5.22 6.81
N CYS A 134 -7.90 4.35 5.88
CA CYS A 134 -7.74 2.91 6.16
C CYS A 134 -6.53 2.63 7.05
N ALA A 135 -5.41 3.33 6.83
CA ALA A 135 -4.23 3.23 7.69
C ALA A 135 -4.56 3.68 9.12
N GLY A 136 -5.27 4.80 9.29
CA GLY A 136 -5.73 5.27 10.59
C GLY A 136 -6.72 4.31 11.26
N ALA A 137 -7.63 3.71 10.48
CA ALA A 137 -8.55 2.70 10.98
C ALA A 137 -7.82 1.43 11.46
N ALA A 138 -6.80 0.97 10.73
CA ALA A 138 -5.99 -0.18 11.11
C ALA A 138 -5.21 0.08 12.42
N VAL A 139 -4.63 1.27 12.57
CA VAL A 139 -3.97 1.70 13.82
C VAL A 139 -4.98 1.74 14.96
N SER A 140 -6.16 2.36 14.74
CA SER A 140 -7.21 2.46 15.76
C SER A 140 -7.78 1.10 16.18
N ALA A 141 -7.80 0.13 15.26
CA ALA A 141 -8.18 -1.25 15.54
C ALA A 141 -7.04 -2.08 16.17
N HIS A 142 -5.89 -1.46 16.44
CA HIS A 142 -4.67 -2.11 16.93
C HIS A 142 -4.18 -3.25 16.02
N MET A 143 -4.39 -3.15 14.71
CA MET A 143 -3.96 -4.19 13.77
C MET A 143 -2.48 -4.54 13.97
N GLY A 144 -2.15 -5.82 14.16
CA GLY A 144 -0.78 -6.24 14.42
C GLY A 144 0.13 -6.16 13.19
N ARG A 145 -0.45 -6.37 11.98
CA ARG A 145 0.31 -6.34 10.73
C ARG A 145 -0.52 -5.85 9.56
N ILE A 146 0.10 -5.04 8.69
CA ILE A 146 -0.47 -4.60 7.41
C ILE A 146 0.44 -5.12 6.30
N VAL A 147 -0.14 -5.82 5.33
CA VAL A 147 0.54 -6.32 4.13
C VAL A 147 -0.20 -5.79 2.92
N PHE A 148 0.49 -5.16 1.98
CA PHE A 148 -0.17 -4.66 0.78
C PHE A 148 0.56 -5.06 -0.51
N GLY A 149 -0.19 -5.04 -1.63
CA GLY A 149 0.30 -5.38 -2.95
C GLY A 149 0.93 -4.18 -3.66
N ALA A 150 0.13 -3.46 -4.41
CA ALA A 150 0.58 -2.29 -5.16
C ALA A 150 0.80 -1.07 -4.27
N TRP A 151 1.82 -0.28 -4.59
CA TRP A 151 2.05 1.04 -4.00
C TRP A 151 1.05 2.06 -4.56
N ASP A 152 0.61 3.02 -3.74
CA ASP A 152 -0.24 4.12 -4.19
C ASP A 152 0.52 5.47 -4.10
N PRO A 153 1.06 5.97 -5.22
CA PRO A 153 1.82 7.22 -5.23
C PRO A 153 0.96 8.48 -5.03
N LYS A 154 -0.38 8.33 -4.95
CA LYS A 154 -1.31 9.46 -4.80
C LYS A 154 -1.85 9.57 -3.38
N MET A 155 -2.27 8.46 -2.80
CA MET A 155 -2.98 8.43 -1.52
C MET A 155 -2.44 7.36 -0.57
N GLY A 156 -1.31 6.72 -0.87
CA GLY A 156 -0.71 5.71 -0.01
C GLY A 156 -0.25 6.29 1.32
N ALA A 157 -0.62 5.64 2.41
CA ALA A 157 -0.36 6.13 3.76
C ALA A 157 0.39 5.13 4.64
N CYS A 158 1.07 4.17 4.00
CA CYS A 158 1.90 3.16 4.66
C CYS A 158 3.37 3.20 4.18
N GLY A 159 3.81 4.35 3.66
CA GLY A 159 5.19 4.58 3.25
C GLY A 159 5.38 5.32 1.92
N SER A 160 4.35 5.46 1.05
CA SER A 160 4.45 6.20 -0.23
C SER A 160 4.39 7.71 -0.03
N VAL A 161 3.22 8.24 0.36
CA VAL A 161 2.97 9.69 0.52
C VAL A 161 3.00 10.05 1.99
N TRP A 162 2.36 9.24 2.83
CA TRP A 162 2.39 9.34 4.29
C TRP A 162 2.84 8.01 4.89
N ASP A 163 3.22 8.05 6.16
CA ASP A 163 3.58 6.84 6.93
C ASP A 163 2.85 6.85 8.28
N ILE A 164 1.52 6.79 8.23
CA ILE A 164 0.66 6.83 9.42
C ILE A 164 0.97 5.69 10.40
N PRO A 165 1.18 4.45 9.96
CA PRO A 165 1.48 3.35 10.88
C PRO A 165 2.75 3.52 11.71
N ARG A 166 3.69 4.39 11.28
CA ARG A 166 4.96 4.64 11.99
C ARG A 166 5.03 6.03 12.60
N ASP A 167 3.96 6.82 12.53
CA ASP A 167 3.92 8.12 13.21
C ASP A 167 3.87 7.90 14.73
N PRO A 168 4.82 8.47 15.50
CA PRO A 168 4.90 8.26 16.95
C PRO A 168 3.71 8.79 17.74
N HIS A 169 2.85 9.60 17.12
CA HIS A 169 1.67 10.19 17.76
C HIS A 169 0.43 9.29 17.65
N VAL A 170 0.43 8.24 16.82
CA VAL A 170 -0.77 7.41 16.61
C VAL A 170 -0.86 6.17 17.51
N GLY A 171 0.12 5.92 18.36
CA GLY A 171 0.10 4.85 19.37
C GLY A 171 0.58 3.49 18.86
N ALA A 172 -0.33 2.53 18.62
CA ALA A 172 0.05 1.19 18.17
C ALA A 172 0.68 1.22 16.78
N MET A 173 1.86 0.60 16.66
CA MET A 173 2.60 0.56 15.38
C MET A 173 2.52 -0.85 14.78
N PRO A 174 1.65 -1.10 13.80
CA PRO A 174 1.62 -2.37 13.08
C PRO A 174 2.90 -2.58 12.28
N GLN A 175 3.30 -3.85 12.11
CA GLN A 175 4.33 -4.18 11.13
C GLN A 175 3.78 -3.96 9.72
N VAL A 176 4.57 -3.33 8.83
CA VAL A 176 4.13 -3.02 7.46
C VAL A 176 5.03 -3.69 6.43
N TYR A 177 4.43 -4.40 5.48
CA TYR A 177 5.09 -5.08 4.37
C TYR A 177 4.40 -4.71 3.05
N GLY A 178 5.11 -4.03 2.15
CA GLY A 178 4.61 -3.65 0.82
C GLY A 178 5.17 -4.53 -0.31
N GLY A 179 4.57 -4.45 -1.49
CA GLY A 179 5.08 -5.05 -2.72
C GLY A 179 4.77 -6.54 -2.90
N VAL A 180 3.86 -7.11 -2.12
CA VAL A 180 3.49 -8.54 -2.24
C VAL A 180 2.60 -8.75 -3.47
N LEU A 181 3.08 -9.48 -4.48
CA LEU A 181 2.42 -9.63 -5.79
C LEU A 181 2.09 -8.28 -6.44
N GLU A 182 2.95 -7.30 -6.28
CA GLU A 182 2.76 -5.92 -6.73
C GLU A 182 2.32 -5.83 -8.19
N SER A 183 3.00 -6.55 -9.09
CA SER A 183 2.69 -6.56 -10.53
C SER A 183 1.27 -7.10 -10.82
N ASP A 184 0.80 -8.10 -10.06
CA ASP A 184 -0.55 -8.64 -10.23
C ASP A 184 -1.60 -7.65 -9.75
N CYS A 185 -1.36 -7.00 -8.61
CA CYS A 185 -2.23 -5.99 -8.03
C CYS A 185 -2.32 -4.74 -8.93
N SER A 186 -1.20 -4.22 -9.38
CA SER A 186 -1.13 -3.04 -10.28
C SER A 186 -1.81 -3.32 -11.62
N ARG A 187 -1.64 -4.52 -12.18
CA ARG A 187 -2.25 -4.91 -13.45
C ARG A 187 -3.78 -4.93 -13.36
N GLN A 188 -4.35 -5.44 -12.27
CA GLN A 188 -5.80 -5.48 -12.07
C GLN A 188 -6.40 -4.07 -11.99
N LEU A 189 -5.76 -3.16 -11.27
CA LEU A 189 -6.16 -1.75 -11.21
C LEU A 189 -6.06 -1.06 -12.57
N THR A 190 -4.94 -1.26 -13.28
CA THR A 190 -4.71 -0.66 -14.61
C THR A 190 -5.75 -1.12 -15.63
N ALA A 191 -6.07 -2.41 -15.64
CA ALA A 191 -7.08 -2.98 -16.54
C ALA A 191 -8.46 -2.35 -16.30
N TYR A 192 -8.86 -2.16 -15.05
CA TYR A 192 -10.12 -1.52 -14.69
C TYR A 192 -10.20 -0.07 -15.18
N PHE A 193 -9.19 0.73 -14.92
CA PHE A 193 -9.16 2.13 -15.38
C PHE A 193 -9.12 2.25 -16.91
N HIS A 194 -8.49 1.30 -17.59
CA HIS A 194 -8.50 1.26 -19.05
C HIS A 194 -9.92 1.02 -19.57
N THR A 195 -10.65 0.08 -18.99
CA THR A 195 -12.04 -0.23 -19.34
C THR A 195 -12.96 0.98 -19.12
N LEU A 196 -12.85 1.66 -17.97
CA LEU A 196 -13.64 2.86 -17.71
C LEU A 196 -13.43 3.96 -18.74
N ARG A 197 -12.17 4.24 -19.11
CA ARG A 197 -11.85 5.26 -20.13
C ARG A 197 -12.45 4.92 -21.49
N THR A 198 -12.42 3.68 -21.90
CA THR A 198 -13.00 3.23 -23.16
C THR A 198 -14.51 3.42 -23.19
N VAL A 199 -15.20 3.08 -22.10
CA VAL A 199 -16.66 3.24 -21.96
C VAL A 199 -17.06 4.74 -21.99
N GLU A 200 -16.29 5.60 -21.32
CA GLU A 200 -16.57 7.05 -21.30
C GLU A 200 -16.36 7.70 -22.67
N GLN A 201 -15.35 7.27 -23.43
CA GLN A 201 -15.10 7.73 -24.79
C GLN A 201 -16.21 7.32 -25.76
N GLY A 202 -16.73 6.09 -25.62
CA GLY A 202 -17.87 5.62 -26.43
C GLY A 202 -19.20 6.33 -26.14
N LYS A 203 -19.38 6.90 -24.94
CA LYS A 203 -20.59 7.69 -24.58
C LYS A 203 -20.58 9.14 -25.11
N ARG A 204 -19.43 9.63 -25.58
CA ARG A 204 -19.25 11.00 -26.09
C ARG A 204 -19.35 11.10 -27.63
N GLN A 205 -19.51 9.97 -28.31
CA GLN A 205 -19.76 9.87 -29.75
C GLN A 205 -21.26 9.61 -30.01
#